data_4644853de94e774a351be4a0cff6e51b
#
_entry.id   4644853de94e774a351be4a0cff6e51b
#
_cell.length_a   1.000
_cell.length_b   1.000
_cell.length_c   1.000
_cell.angle_alpha   90.00
_cell.angle_beta   90.00
_cell.angle_gamma   90.00
#
_symmetry.space_group_name_H-M   'P 1'
#
loop_
_entity.id
_entity.type
_entity.pdbx_description
1 polymer ?
#
loop_
_entity_poly.entity_id
_entity_poly.type
_entity_poly.pdbx_seq_one_letter_code
_entity_poly.pdbx_strand_id
1 'polypeptide(L)'
;MQKFFSILKDINELIMFKHSIFSLPFIFISMIVSSNEINETSWFGWRLLILGLIAAVSARNFAMSFNRYADRDIDKHNPRTANRPSVDGRVGNSNMLIFIALNGFIFIITAYFINTLALILSFPILVILAGYSIFKRFSSYAHLVLGVSLGLAPIAGVVAVSQSVTMWSVLLALGVMFWVAGFDLLYSLQDMEYDKEKGLFSIPSVYGKEATFFISRLFHALTILFWLLFVIEADLGVWAYFGVLFSSIILFMEHRIVIKDFTKIDRAFFTLNGYLGIMFFIMIFIDRF
;
A
#
# COMPACT_ATOMS: atom_id res chain seq x y z
N MET A 1 -29.16 -12.43 -12.71
CA MET A 1 -27.86 -12.04 -13.27
C MET A 1 -27.55 -10.55 -13.15
N GLN A 2 -28.41 -9.63 -13.59
CA GLN A 2 -28.13 -8.17 -13.53
C GLN A 2 -27.86 -7.65 -12.11
N LYS A 3 -28.61 -8.07 -11.11
CA LYS A 3 -28.39 -7.68 -9.68
C LYS A 3 -27.03 -8.16 -9.15
N PHE A 4 -26.57 -9.33 -9.55
CA PHE A 4 -25.25 -9.85 -9.14
C PHE A 4 -24.12 -9.01 -9.75
N PHE A 5 -24.19 -8.66 -11.03
CA PHE A 5 -23.20 -7.81 -11.68
C PHE A 5 -23.18 -6.38 -11.11
N SER A 6 -24.33 -5.82 -10.71
CA SER A 6 -24.36 -4.51 -10.05
C SER A 6 -23.64 -4.55 -8.69
N ILE A 7 -23.87 -5.58 -7.88
CA ILE A 7 -23.20 -5.74 -6.60
C ILE A 7 -21.69 -5.89 -6.77
N LEU A 8 -21.22 -6.67 -7.75
CA LEU A 8 -19.81 -6.80 -8.05
C LEU A 8 -19.17 -5.46 -8.47
N LYS A 9 -19.89 -4.67 -9.26
CA LYS A 9 -19.45 -3.33 -9.67
C LYS A 9 -19.32 -2.40 -8.45
N ASP A 10 -20.32 -2.40 -7.56
CA ASP A 10 -20.34 -1.57 -6.36
C ASP A 10 -19.23 -1.98 -5.38
N ILE A 11 -18.97 -3.29 -5.23
CA ILE A 11 -17.84 -3.80 -4.44
C ILE A 11 -16.51 -3.39 -5.06
N ASN A 12 -16.34 -3.51 -6.38
CA ASN A 12 -15.10 -3.11 -7.06
C ASN A 12 -14.84 -1.59 -6.91
N GLU A 13 -15.88 -0.76 -6.95
CA GLU A 13 -15.81 0.67 -6.64
C GLU A 13 -15.45 0.91 -5.17
N LEU A 14 -16.06 0.16 -4.24
CA LEU A 14 -15.81 0.24 -2.81
C LEU A 14 -14.33 0.02 -2.47
N ILE A 15 -13.72 -1.05 -3.01
CA ILE A 15 -12.34 -1.45 -2.72
C ILE A 15 -11.30 -0.74 -3.60
N MET A 16 -11.72 0.02 -4.61
CA MET A 16 -10.83 0.68 -5.58
C MET A 16 -9.73 -0.27 -6.07
N PHE A 17 -10.11 -1.39 -6.69
CA PHE A 17 -9.21 -2.49 -7.05
C PHE A 17 -7.96 -2.05 -7.83
N LYS A 18 -8.07 -0.98 -8.63
CA LYS A 18 -6.94 -0.40 -9.37
C LYS A 18 -5.72 -0.04 -8.49
N HIS A 19 -5.93 0.24 -7.21
CA HIS A 19 -4.84 0.56 -6.27
C HIS A 19 -4.03 -0.66 -5.80
N SER A 20 -4.43 -1.89 -6.17
CA SER A 20 -3.65 -3.10 -5.87
C SER A 20 -2.25 -3.07 -6.51
N ILE A 21 -2.08 -2.23 -7.53
CA ILE A 21 -0.82 -2.01 -8.23
C ILE A 21 0.30 -1.47 -7.32
N PHE A 22 -0.03 -0.88 -6.18
CA PHE A 22 0.98 -0.29 -5.29
C PHE A 22 1.70 -1.33 -4.42
N SER A 23 1.05 -2.41 -4.01
CA SER A 23 1.63 -3.40 -3.10
C SER A 23 2.15 -4.65 -3.81
N LEU A 24 1.47 -5.11 -4.87
CA LEU A 24 1.82 -6.35 -5.57
C LEU A 24 3.26 -6.40 -6.09
N PRO A 25 3.82 -5.35 -6.72
CA PRO A 25 5.20 -5.35 -7.18
C PRO A 25 6.19 -5.67 -6.07
N PHE A 26 6.01 -5.10 -4.88
CA PHE A 26 6.93 -5.26 -3.76
C PHE A 26 6.84 -6.63 -3.07
N ILE A 27 5.67 -7.26 -3.08
CA ILE A 27 5.52 -8.66 -2.68
C ILE A 27 6.36 -9.55 -3.60
N PHE A 28 6.22 -9.39 -4.92
CA PHE A 28 6.94 -10.21 -5.88
C PHE A 28 8.43 -9.92 -5.94
N ILE A 29 8.86 -8.67 -5.76
CA ILE A 29 10.29 -8.34 -5.59
C ILE A 29 10.88 -9.18 -4.46
N SER A 30 10.28 -9.16 -3.28
CA SER A 30 10.81 -9.89 -2.13
C SER A 30 10.73 -11.40 -2.31
N MET A 31 9.70 -11.94 -2.99
CA MET A 31 9.63 -13.37 -3.31
C MET A 31 10.72 -13.79 -4.30
N ILE A 32 11.00 -13.00 -5.34
CA ILE A 32 12.06 -13.27 -6.34
C ILE A 32 13.43 -13.25 -5.67
N VAL A 33 13.75 -12.18 -4.92
CA VAL A 33 15.04 -12.03 -4.25
C VAL A 33 15.27 -13.16 -3.24
N SER A 34 14.24 -13.49 -2.43
CA SER A 34 14.32 -14.56 -1.45
C SER A 34 14.46 -15.94 -2.10
N SER A 35 13.77 -16.20 -3.21
CA SER A 35 13.89 -17.46 -3.94
C SER A 35 15.27 -17.64 -4.56
N ASN A 36 15.84 -16.57 -5.10
CA ASN A 36 17.19 -16.57 -5.66
C ASN A 36 18.24 -16.86 -4.57
N GLU A 37 18.10 -16.26 -3.39
CA GLU A 37 19.01 -16.44 -2.25
C GLU A 37 18.99 -17.89 -1.70
N ILE A 38 17.81 -18.53 -1.63
CA ILE A 38 17.64 -19.84 -0.97
C ILE A 38 17.72 -20.99 -1.96
N ASN A 39 17.14 -20.84 -3.15
CA ASN A 39 16.94 -21.91 -4.12
C ASN A 39 17.87 -21.79 -5.35
N GLU A 40 18.75 -20.78 -5.39
CA GLU A 40 19.58 -20.44 -6.54
C GLU A 40 18.77 -20.25 -7.85
N THR A 41 17.46 -19.96 -7.71
CA THR A 41 16.53 -19.67 -8.80
C THR A 41 15.55 -18.58 -8.40
N SER A 42 15.30 -17.66 -9.31
CA SER A 42 14.41 -16.52 -9.08
C SER A 42 12.92 -16.90 -9.11
N TRP A 43 12.60 -18.08 -9.63
CA TRP A 43 11.23 -18.58 -9.68
C TRP A 43 10.84 -19.31 -8.40
N PHE A 44 9.90 -18.73 -7.65
CA PHE A 44 9.41 -19.25 -6.35
C PHE A 44 8.25 -20.28 -6.48
N GLY A 45 7.84 -20.63 -7.70
CA GLY A 45 6.85 -21.67 -7.98
C GLY A 45 5.40 -21.22 -8.04
N TRP A 46 4.59 -21.94 -8.82
CA TRP A 46 3.16 -21.66 -9.05
C TRP A 46 2.33 -21.65 -7.77
N ARG A 47 2.63 -22.52 -6.83
CA ARG A 47 1.92 -22.60 -5.54
C ARG A 47 2.02 -21.26 -4.79
N LEU A 48 3.23 -20.75 -4.60
CA LEU A 48 3.43 -19.48 -3.88
C LEU A 48 2.93 -18.27 -4.68
N LEU A 49 2.98 -18.30 -6.02
CA LEU A 49 2.39 -17.27 -6.86
C LEU A 49 0.88 -17.16 -6.61
N ILE A 50 0.15 -18.29 -6.66
CA ILE A 50 -1.30 -18.32 -6.47
C ILE A 50 -1.67 -17.91 -5.04
N LEU A 51 -1.01 -18.49 -4.03
CA LEU A 51 -1.26 -18.17 -2.62
C LEU A 51 -0.91 -16.71 -2.31
N GLY A 52 0.21 -16.18 -2.85
CA GLY A 52 0.61 -14.80 -2.69
C GLY A 52 -0.40 -13.81 -3.30
N LEU A 53 -0.94 -14.12 -4.49
CA LEU A 53 -2.00 -13.33 -5.11
C LEU A 53 -3.29 -13.33 -4.26
N ILE A 54 -3.73 -14.50 -3.79
CA ILE A 54 -4.93 -14.61 -2.95
C ILE A 54 -4.73 -13.84 -1.63
N ALA A 55 -3.58 -13.99 -0.97
CA ALA A 55 -3.24 -13.28 0.26
C ALA A 55 -3.23 -11.76 0.04
N ALA A 56 -2.56 -11.28 -1.01
CA ALA A 56 -2.47 -9.86 -1.31
C ALA A 56 -3.85 -9.24 -1.60
N VAL A 57 -4.67 -9.91 -2.41
CA VAL A 57 -6.02 -9.44 -2.76
C VAL A 57 -6.93 -9.44 -1.54
N SER A 58 -6.92 -10.52 -0.75
CA SER A 58 -7.78 -10.62 0.45
C SER A 58 -7.37 -9.63 1.55
N ALA A 59 -6.07 -9.47 1.82
CA ALA A 59 -5.57 -8.46 2.77
C ALA A 59 -5.97 -7.04 2.36
N ARG A 60 -5.83 -6.72 1.07
CA ARG A 60 -6.21 -5.42 0.54
C ARG A 60 -7.73 -5.20 0.60
N ASN A 61 -8.52 -6.18 0.20
CA ASN A 61 -9.98 -6.11 0.26
C ASN A 61 -10.44 -5.88 1.72
N PHE A 62 -9.83 -6.60 2.66
CA PHE A 62 -10.06 -6.41 4.09
C PHE A 62 -9.75 -4.97 4.51
N ALA A 63 -8.53 -4.48 4.23
CA ALA A 63 -8.08 -3.16 4.63
C ALA A 63 -8.96 -2.03 4.06
N MET A 64 -9.26 -2.09 2.76
CA MET A 64 -10.06 -1.06 2.09
C MET A 64 -11.52 -1.07 2.55
N SER A 65 -12.12 -2.26 2.71
CA SER A 65 -13.50 -2.37 3.19
C SER A 65 -13.62 -1.92 4.64
N PHE A 66 -12.63 -2.25 5.48
CA PHE A 66 -12.61 -1.78 6.86
C PHE A 66 -12.45 -0.26 6.93
N ASN A 67 -11.57 0.32 6.12
CA ASN A 67 -11.42 1.78 6.01
C ASN A 67 -12.75 2.44 5.61
N ARG A 68 -13.44 1.93 4.59
CA ARG A 68 -14.75 2.45 4.17
C ARG A 68 -15.83 2.28 5.23
N TYR A 69 -15.79 1.19 5.98
CA TYR A 69 -16.71 0.97 7.09
C TYR A 69 -16.44 1.92 8.26
N ALA A 70 -15.17 2.10 8.63
CA ALA A 70 -14.75 2.95 9.75
C ALA A 70 -14.98 4.44 9.46
N ASP A 71 -14.81 4.88 8.21
CA ASP A 71 -14.85 6.29 7.81
C ASP A 71 -16.24 6.77 7.35
N ARG A 72 -17.30 5.95 7.39
CA ARG A 72 -18.62 6.31 6.86
C ARG A 72 -19.21 7.60 7.42
N ASP A 73 -19.04 7.83 8.71
CA ASP A 73 -19.51 9.04 9.39
C ASP A 73 -18.79 10.29 8.90
N ILE A 74 -17.50 10.19 8.62
CA ILE A 74 -16.65 11.25 8.07
C ILE A 74 -16.97 11.46 6.58
N ASP A 75 -16.96 10.37 5.81
CA ASP A 75 -17.16 10.36 4.36
C ASP A 75 -18.51 10.96 3.95
N LYS A 76 -19.56 10.77 4.76
CA LYS A 76 -20.90 11.30 4.51
C LYS A 76 -20.94 12.83 4.44
N HIS A 77 -20.05 13.50 5.16
CA HIS A 77 -20.02 14.97 5.24
C HIS A 77 -18.95 15.61 4.36
N ASN A 78 -18.09 14.79 3.73
CA ASN A 78 -17.07 15.28 2.80
C ASN A 78 -17.60 15.24 1.36
N PRO A 79 -17.73 16.39 0.65
CA PRO A 79 -18.24 16.43 -0.72
C PRO A 79 -17.51 15.49 -1.70
N ARG A 80 -16.21 15.26 -1.48
CA ARG A 80 -15.38 14.37 -2.33
C ARG A 80 -15.73 12.89 -2.17
N THR A 81 -16.24 12.49 -1.00
CA THR A 81 -16.45 11.07 -0.65
C THR A 81 -17.90 10.70 -0.40
N ALA A 82 -18.83 11.65 -0.39
CA ALA A 82 -20.26 11.44 -0.12
C ALA A 82 -20.94 10.45 -1.07
N ASN A 83 -20.44 10.29 -2.31
CA ASN A 83 -20.99 9.38 -3.31
C ASN A 83 -20.37 7.97 -3.27
N ARG A 84 -19.61 7.62 -2.23
CA ARG A 84 -19.02 6.27 -2.09
C ARG A 84 -20.10 5.23 -1.80
N PRO A 85 -19.97 3.99 -2.32
CA PRO A 85 -20.95 2.90 -2.09
C PRO A 85 -21.20 2.59 -0.60
N SER A 86 -20.22 2.88 0.26
CA SER A 86 -20.34 2.75 1.72
C SER A 86 -21.23 3.82 2.37
N VAL A 87 -21.43 4.96 1.69
CA VAL A 87 -22.16 6.15 2.21
C VAL A 87 -23.55 6.25 1.60
N ASP A 88 -23.68 6.10 0.28
CA ASP A 88 -24.94 6.25 -0.47
C ASP A 88 -25.89 5.06 -0.34
N GLY A 89 -25.47 3.98 0.36
CA GLY A 89 -26.29 2.82 0.67
C GLY A 89 -26.28 1.73 -0.40
N ARG A 90 -25.55 1.89 -1.52
CA ARG A 90 -25.38 0.82 -2.54
C ARG A 90 -24.80 -0.46 -1.93
N VAL A 91 -23.89 -0.31 -0.96
CA VAL A 91 -23.35 -1.42 -0.16
C VAL A 91 -23.78 -1.21 1.30
N GLY A 92 -24.74 -1.99 1.77
CA GLY A 92 -25.25 -1.90 3.15
C GLY A 92 -24.23 -2.38 4.20
N ASN A 93 -24.40 -1.93 5.45
CA ASN A 93 -23.49 -2.22 6.56
C ASN A 93 -23.23 -3.71 6.77
N SER A 94 -24.29 -4.53 6.75
CA SER A 94 -24.17 -5.98 6.95
C SER A 94 -23.32 -6.62 5.84
N ASN A 95 -23.53 -6.21 4.59
CA ASN A 95 -22.75 -6.72 3.46
C ASN A 95 -21.28 -6.31 3.57
N MET A 96 -20.98 -5.10 4.05
CA MET A 96 -19.61 -4.66 4.29
C MET A 96 -18.92 -5.49 5.38
N LEU A 97 -19.60 -5.72 6.52
CA LEU A 97 -19.06 -6.54 7.61
C LEU A 97 -18.82 -7.98 7.18
N ILE A 98 -19.76 -8.57 6.43
CA ILE A 98 -19.57 -9.92 5.85
C ILE A 98 -18.37 -9.95 4.91
N PHE A 99 -18.22 -8.93 4.04
CA PHE A 99 -17.12 -8.86 3.10
C PHE A 99 -15.76 -8.68 3.81
N ILE A 100 -15.71 -7.86 4.87
CA ILE A 100 -14.51 -7.71 5.72
C ILE A 100 -14.16 -9.05 6.37
N ALA A 101 -15.13 -9.71 7.05
CA ALA A 101 -14.90 -10.97 7.74
C ALA A 101 -14.46 -12.08 6.78
N LEU A 102 -15.09 -12.18 5.60
CA LEU A 102 -14.74 -13.15 4.58
C LEU A 102 -13.30 -12.97 4.06
N ASN A 103 -12.91 -11.73 3.74
CA ASN A 103 -11.56 -11.47 3.25
C ASN A 103 -10.51 -11.66 4.35
N GLY A 104 -10.79 -11.29 5.60
CA GLY A 104 -9.91 -11.60 6.74
C GLY A 104 -9.73 -13.11 6.94
N PHE A 105 -10.81 -13.88 6.84
CA PHE A 105 -10.77 -15.34 6.90
C PHE A 105 -9.97 -15.96 5.75
N ILE A 106 -10.22 -15.53 4.51
CA ILE A 106 -9.47 -15.98 3.33
C ILE A 106 -7.97 -15.68 3.52
N PHE A 107 -7.60 -14.51 4.03
CA PHE A 107 -6.22 -14.14 4.29
C PHE A 107 -5.55 -15.09 5.28
N ILE A 108 -6.19 -15.38 6.43
CA ILE A 108 -5.68 -16.29 7.47
C ILE A 108 -5.52 -17.72 6.90
N ILE A 109 -6.54 -18.23 6.21
CA ILE A 109 -6.49 -19.57 5.60
C ILE A 109 -5.39 -19.66 4.54
N THR A 110 -5.23 -18.63 3.72
CA THR A 110 -4.14 -18.58 2.73
C THR A 110 -2.78 -18.57 3.42
N ALA A 111 -2.60 -17.80 4.49
CA ALA A 111 -1.39 -17.77 5.28
C ALA A 111 -1.06 -19.13 5.90
N TYR A 112 -2.08 -19.88 6.39
CA TYR A 112 -1.93 -21.26 6.87
C TYR A 112 -1.36 -22.18 5.78
N PHE A 113 -1.86 -22.07 4.54
CA PHE A 113 -1.35 -22.85 3.43
C PHE A 113 0.03 -22.40 2.94
N ILE A 114 0.47 -21.19 3.25
CA ILE A 114 1.82 -20.73 2.93
C ILE A 114 2.82 -21.38 3.88
N ASN A 115 2.84 -21.03 5.16
CA ASN A 115 3.66 -21.61 6.22
C ASN A 115 3.24 -21.12 7.62
N THR A 116 3.86 -21.71 8.65
CA THR A 116 3.52 -21.42 10.06
C THR A 116 3.80 -19.96 10.45
N LEU A 117 4.92 -19.37 10.00
CA LEU A 117 5.26 -17.99 10.32
C LEU A 117 4.28 -17.02 9.65
N ALA A 118 3.91 -17.27 8.40
CA ALA A 118 2.89 -16.49 7.69
C ALA A 118 1.55 -16.54 8.44
N LEU A 119 1.12 -17.71 8.93
CA LEU A 119 -0.09 -17.86 9.74
C LEU A 119 0.00 -17.01 11.02
N ILE A 120 1.08 -17.11 11.78
CA ILE A 120 1.25 -16.35 13.03
C ILE A 120 1.20 -14.84 12.76
N LEU A 121 1.89 -14.37 11.72
CA LEU A 121 1.94 -12.95 11.34
C LEU A 121 0.64 -12.44 10.74
N SER A 122 -0.23 -13.32 10.21
CA SER A 122 -1.50 -12.89 9.61
C SER A 122 -2.41 -12.15 10.60
N PHE A 123 -2.39 -12.51 11.88
CA PHE A 123 -3.21 -11.87 12.91
C PHE A 123 -2.76 -10.42 13.20
N PRO A 124 -1.50 -10.14 13.59
CA PRO A 124 -1.07 -8.78 13.81
C PRO A 124 -1.13 -7.93 12.53
N ILE A 125 -0.92 -8.51 11.35
CA ILE A 125 -1.10 -7.80 10.07
C ILE A 125 -2.54 -7.31 9.93
N LEU A 126 -3.55 -8.15 10.15
CA LEU A 126 -4.96 -7.73 10.09
C LEU A 126 -5.28 -6.63 11.11
N VAL A 127 -4.70 -6.68 12.31
CA VAL A 127 -4.85 -5.62 13.33
C VAL A 127 -4.29 -4.29 12.80
N ILE A 128 -3.11 -4.30 12.19
CA ILE A 128 -2.49 -3.10 11.61
C ILE A 128 -3.33 -2.59 10.43
N LEU A 129 -3.78 -3.50 9.53
CA LEU A 129 -4.63 -3.17 8.39
C LEU A 129 -6.01 -2.63 8.77
N ALA A 130 -6.55 -2.97 9.92
CA ALA A 130 -7.76 -2.34 10.46
C ALA A 130 -7.43 -1.02 11.16
N GLY A 131 -6.39 -1.03 11.98
CA GLY A 131 -6.02 0.07 12.88
C GLY A 131 -5.71 1.37 12.16
N TYR A 132 -5.02 1.32 11.00
CA TYR A 132 -4.62 2.55 10.31
C TYR A 132 -5.80 3.48 9.99
N SER A 133 -6.97 2.92 9.72
CA SER A 133 -8.18 3.67 9.38
C SER A 133 -8.67 4.58 10.52
N ILE A 134 -8.34 4.24 11.76
CA ILE A 134 -8.83 4.94 12.94
C ILE A 134 -7.88 6.08 13.35
N PHE A 135 -6.62 6.03 12.93
CA PHE A 135 -5.57 6.95 13.40
C PHE A 135 -5.88 8.43 13.15
N LYS A 136 -6.47 8.79 12.02
CA LYS A 136 -6.82 10.18 11.70
C LYS A 136 -7.83 10.82 12.67
N ARG A 137 -8.46 10.03 13.55
CA ARG A 137 -9.40 10.53 14.58
C ARG A 137 -8.69 11.09 15.80
N PHE A 138 -7.41 10.75 16.02
CA PHE A 138 -6.66 11.14 17.22
C PHE A 138 -5.20 11.46 16.98
N SER A 139 -4.65 11.23 15.79
CA SER A 139 -3.22 11.39 15.52
C SER A 139 -2.93 11.82 14.09
N SER A 140 -2.03 12.78 13.90
CA SER A 140 -1.52 13.21 12.61
C SER A 140 -0.56 12.21 11.94
N TYR A 141 -0.16 11.13 12.65
CA TYR A 141 0.70 10.07 12.11
C TYR A 141 -0.03 9.03 11.27
N ALA A 142 -1.30 9.24 10.93
CA ALA A 142 -2.11 8.33 10.10
C ALA A 142 -1.41 7.93 8.78
N HIS A 143 -0.70 8.89 8.15
CA HIS A 143 0.06 8.65 6.91
C HIS A 143 1.20 7.64 7.09
N LEU A 144 1.94 7.72 8.21
CA LEU A 144 2.99 6.74 8.55
C LEU A 144 2.40 5.36 8.81
N VAL A 145 1.27 5.28 9.51
CA VAL A 145 0.60 3.98 9.79
C VAL A 145 0.06 3.35 8.51
N LEU A 146 -0.44 4.15 7.56
CA LEU A 146 -0.76 3.67 6.22
C LEU A 146 0.51 3.16 5.51
N GLY A 147 1.61 3.89 5.61
CA GLY A 147 2.92 3.47 5.09
C GLY A 147 3.37 2.14 5.67
N VAL A 148 3.28 1.95 7.00
CA VAL A 148 3.55 0.66 7.66
C VAL A 148 2.70 -0.44 7.07
N SER A 149 1.39 -0.19 6.88
CA SER A 149 0.45 -1.19 6.35
C SER A 149 0.87 -1.71 4.97
N LEU A 150 1.37 -0.85 4.07
CA LEU A 150 1.88 -1.28 2.77
C LEU A 150 3.33 -1.79 2.85
N GLY A 151 4.15 -1.26 3.77
CA GLY A 151 5.49 -1.75 4.05
C GLY A 151 5.55 -3.20 4.55
N LEU A 152 4.44 -3.74 5.06
CA LEU A 152 4.34 -5.17 5.41
C LEU A 152 4.32 -6.09 4.16
N ALA A 153 4.05 -5.56 2.96
CA ALA A 153 3.97 -6.36 1.75
C ALA A 153 5.30 -7.07 1.39
N PRO A 154 6.48 -6.39 1.35
CA PRO A 154 7.76 -7.08 1.16
C PRO A 154 8.06 -8.09 2.25
N ILE A 155 7.73 -7.80 3.52
CA ILE A 155 7.91 -8.76 4.64
C ILE A 155 7.06 -10.02 4.41
N ALA A 156 5.81 -9.87 3.99
CA ALA A 156 4.95 -11.00 3.67
C ALA A 156 5.52 -11.86 2.53
N GLY A 157 6.12 -11.23 1.50
CA GLY A 157 6.73 -11.94 0.37
C GLY A 157 7.96 -12.74 0.79
N VAL A 158 8.89 -12.18 1.59
CA VAL A 158 10.06 -12.92 2.07
C VAL A 158 9.64 -14.06 3.01
N VAL A 159 8.73 -13.81 3.94
CA VAL A 159 8.20 -14.84 4.85
C VAL A 159 7.55 -15.99 4.09
N ALA A 160 6.86 -15.71 2.99
CA ALA A 160 6.22 -16.74 2.19
C ALA A 160 7.23 -17.73 1.58
N VAL A 161 8.43 -17.28 1.23
CA VAL A 161 9.48 -18.09 0.60
C VAL A 161 10.42 -18.68 1.64
N SER A 162 10.97 -17.84 2.55
CA SER A 162 12.10 -18.22 3.43
C SER A 162 11.68 -18.61 4.85
N GLN A 163 10.42 -18.33 5.25
CA GLN A 163 9.97 -18.46 6.65
C GLN A 163 10.80 -17.63 7.64
N SER A 164 11.40 -16.54 7.17
CA SER A 164 12.25 -15.65 7.98
C SER A 164 12.03 -14.21 7.57
N VAL A 165 12.55 -13.28 8.36
CA VAL A 165 12.64 -11.86 8.03
C VAL A 165 14.11 -11.51 7.92
N THR A 166 14.53 -11.05 6.75
CA THR A 166 15.92 -10.68 6.46
C THR A 166 16.14 -9.17 6.60
N MET A 167 17.40 -8.72 6.79
CA MET A 167 17.71 -7.30 6.89
C MET A 167 17.32 -6.56 5.61
N TRP A 168 17.66 -7.10 4.44
CA TRP A 168 17.28 -6.47 3.17
C TRP A 168 15.77 -6.33 3.00
N SER A 169 14.97 -7.29 3.50
CA SER A 169 13.50 -7.19 3.42
C SER A 169 12.95 -6.07 4.32
N VAL A 170 13.57 -5.83 5.47
CA VAL A 170 13.24 -4.69 6.35
C VAL A 170 13.59 -3.38 5.67
N LEU A 171 14.75 -3.29 5.02
CA LEU A 171 15.15 -2.09 4.27
C LEU A 171 14.19 -1.81 3.11
N LEU A 172 13.80 -2.83 2.34
CA LEU A 172 12.79 -2.69 1.29
C LEU A 172 11.45 -2.22 1.88
N ALA A 173 11.01 -2.81 3.00
CA ALA A 173 9.78 -2.46 3.70
C ALA A 173 9.78 -1.02 4.21
N LEU A 174 10.88 -0.54 4.79
CA LEU A 174 11.04 0.84 5.23
C LEU A 174 10.98 1.81 4.04
N GLY A 175 11.61 1.46 2.92
CA GLY A 175 11.50 2.25 1.69
C GLY A 175 10.06 2.34 1.20
N VAL A 176 9.31 1.23 1.18
CA VAL A 176 7.87 1.22 0.81
C VAL A 176 7.04 2.04 1.80
N MET A 177 7.31 1.92 3.09
CA MET A 177 6.63 2.67 4.15
C MET A 177 6.75 4.20 3.90
N PHE A 178 7.98 4.69 3.70
CA PHE A 178 8.20 6.12 3.48
C PHE A 178 7.69 6.59 2.13
N TRP A 179 7.79 5.78 1.09
CA TRP A 179 7.19 6.08 -0.22
C TRP A 179 5.68 6.31 -0.11
N VAL A 180 4.98 5.35 0.52
CA VAL A 180 3.53 5.43 0.69
C VAL A 180 3.14 6.61 1.57
N ALA A 181 3.81 6.81 2.70
CA ALA A 181 3.55 7.95 3.57
C ALA A 181 3.79 9.28 2.85
N GLY A 182 4.83 9.38 2.02
CA GLY A 182 5.19 10.57 1.27
C GLY A 182 4.15 10.97 0.23
N PHE A 183 3.68 10.01 -0.60
CA PHE A 183 2.66 10.32 -1.59
C PHE A 183 1.27 10.53 -0.96
N ASP A 184 0.94 9.81 0.11
CA ASP A 184 -0.33 9.99 0.82
C ASP A 184 -0.43 11.37 1.48
N LEU A 185 0.69 11.91 1.97
CA LEU A 185 0.77 13.29 2.44
C LEU A 185 0.40 14.29 1.35
N LEU A 186 0.92 14.12 0.13
CA LEU A 186 0.57 15.00 -1.00
C LEU A 186 -0.91 14.84 -1.36
N TYR A 187 -1.42 13.61 -1.38
CA TYR A 187 -2.81 13.33 -1.68
C TYR A 187 -3.77 13.93 -0.66
N SER A 188 -3.43 13.86 0.63
CA SER A 188 -4.26 14.37 1.73
C SER A 188 -4.39 15.89 1.79
N LEU A 189 -3.56 16.64 1.05
CA LEU A 189 -3.73 18.09 0.89
C LEU A 189 -5.08 18.48 0.31
N GLN A 190 -5.75 17.58 -0.43
CA GLN A 190 -7.10 17.82 -0.97
C GLN A 190 -8.18 17.90 0.11
N ASP A 191 -7.96 17.23 1.24
CA ASP A 191 -8.90 17.18 2.37
C ASP A 191 -8.50 18.15 3.50
N MET A 192 -7.41 18.92 3.35
CA MET A 192 -6.82 19.74 4.42
C MET A 192 -7.85 20.67 5.11
N GLU A 193 -8.63 21.42 4.34
CA GLU A 193 -9.62 22.35 4.91
C GLU A 193 -10.77 21.59 5.58
N TYR A 194 -11.25 20.52 4.96
CA TYR A 194 -12.30 19.68 5.52
C TYR A 194 -11.84 19.03 6.84
N ASP A 195 -10.64 18.45 6.86
CA ASP A 195 -10.06 17.82 8.06
C ASP A 195 -9.95 18.85 9.21
N LYS A 196 -9.50 20.07 8.89
CA LYS A 196 -9.39 21.16 9.86
C LYS A 196 -10.74 21.57 10.44
N GLU A 197 -11.77 21.73 9.59
CA GLU A 197 -13.12 22.08 10.03
C GLU A 197 -13.76 21.00 10.90
N LYS A 198 -13.47 19.71 10.61
CA LYS A 198 -14.02 18.57 11.35
C LYS A 198 -13.18 18.11 12.54
N GLY A 199 -12.07 18.80 12.82
CA GLY A 199 -11.16 18.39 13.90
C GLY A 199 -10.51 17.04 13.70
N LEU A 200 -10.31 16.62 12.45
CA LEU A 200 -9.56 15.41 12.08
C LEU A 200 -8.06 15.73 12.03
N PHE A 201 -7.27 14.74 12.44
CA PHE A 201 -5.83 14.90 12.53
C PHE A 201 -5.17 14.35 11.27
N SER A 202 -4.59 15.25 10.47
CA SER A 202 -3.66 14.93 9.40
C SER A 202 -2.48 15.89 9.47
N ILE A 203 -1.34 15.56 8.88
CA ILE A 203 -0.21 16.49 8.82
C ILE A 203 -0.62 17.79 8.12
N PRO A 204 -1.34 17.79 6.97
CA PRO A 204 -1.83 19.03 6.37
C PRO A 204 -2.75 19.86 7.28
N SER A 205 -3.68 19.22 7.98
CA SER A 205 -4.65 19.96 8.82
C SER A 205 -4.00 20.60 10.05
N VAL A 206 -2.97 19.95 10.62
CA VAL A 206 -2.29 20.39 11.84
C VAL A 206 -1.13 21.34 11.55
N TYR A 207 -0.28 21.04 10.56
CA TYR A 207 0.99 21.73 10.30
C TYR A 207 0.97 22.57 9.02
N GLY A 208 -0.09 22.47 8.21
CA GLY A 208 -0.26 23.23 6.99
C GLY A 208 0.49 22.68 5.78
N LYS A 209 0.27 23.35 4.64
CA LYS A 209 0.71 22.93 3.31
C LYS A 209 2.25 22.86 3.16
N GLU A 210 2.96 23.86 3.66
CA GLU A 210 4.43 23.94 3.51
C GLU A 210 5.14 22.82 4.28
N ALA A 211 4.72 22.58 5.54
CA ALA A 211 5.23 21.48 6.35
C ALA A 211 4.95 20.14 5.67
N THR A 212 3.76 19.97 5.08
CA THR A 212 3.39 18.75 4.34
C THR A 212 4.32 18.50 3.16
N PHE A 213 4.62 19.50 2.34
CA PHE A 213 5.58 19.39 1.25
C PHE A 213 6.99 19.04 1.73
N PHE A 214 7.43 19.67 2.83
CA PHE A 214 8.75 19.38 3.39
C PHE A 214 8.84 17.93 3.90
N ILE A 215 7.87 17.48 4.69
CA ILE A 215 7.84 16.13 5.26
C ILE A 215 7.71 15.07 4.15
N SER A 216 6.87 15.31 3.14
CA SER A 216 6.74 14.41 2.00
C SER A 216 8.07 14.26 1.23
N ARG A 217 8.80 15.35 0.99
CA ARG A 217 10.13 15.29 0.36
C ARG A 217 11.14 14.51 1.22
N LEU A 218 11.12 14.72 2.54
CA LEU A 218 11.96 13.98 3.46
C LEU A 218 11.66 12.48 3.40
N PHE A 219 10.38 12.10 3.38
CA PHE A 219 9.97 10.70 3.27
C PHE A 219 10.40 10.09 1.93
N HIS A 220 10.25 10.80 0.82
CA HIS A 220 10.73 10.32 -0.47
C HIS A 220 12.26 10.23 -0.54
N ALA A 221 13.00 11.11 0.12
CA ALA A 221 14.45 10.97 0.25
C ALA A 221 14.83 9.73 1.07
N LEU A 222 14.13 9.47 2.17
CA LEU A 222 14.30 8.24 2.96
C LEU A 222 13.92 6.98 2.14
N THR A 223 12.90 7.04 1.29
CA THR A 223 12.55 5.96 0.35
C THR A 223 13.77 5.58 -0.50
N ILE A 224 14.37 6.55 -1.16
CA ILE A 224 15.54 6.31 -2.03
C ILE A 224 16.72 5.79 -1.23
N LEU A 225 16.98 6.33 -0.03
CA LEU A 225 18.03 5.83 0.85
C LEU A 225 17.80 4.35 1.21
N PHE A 226 16.60 3.99 1.68
CA PHE A 226 16.32 2.62 2.10
C PHE A 226 16.30 1.63 0.92
N TRP A 227 15.82 2.05 -0.27
CA TRP A 227 15.89 1.19 -1.45
C TRP A 227 17.33 1.03 -1.97
N LEU A 228 18.17 2.04 -1.84
CA LEU A 228 19.61 1.91 -2.13
C LEU A 228 20.27 0.92 -1.15
N LEU A 229 19.98 1.05 0.14
CA LEU A 229 20.49 0.12 1.15
C LEU A 229 19.98 -1.31 0.93
N PHE A 230 18.72 -1.47 0.50
CA PHE A 230 18.16 -2.76 0.09
C PHE A 230 18.95 -3.38 -1.07
N VAL A 231 19.25 -2.61 -2.10
CA VAL A 231 20.01 -3.09 -3.28
C VAL A 231 21.40 -3.55 -2.85
N ILE A 232 22.06 -2.82 -1.95
CA ILE A 232 23.38 -3.16 -1.43
C ILE A 232 23.31 -4.43 -0.55
N GLU A 233 22.40 -4.48 0.41
CA GLU A 233 22.28 -5.57 1.38
C GLU A 233 21.83 -6.89 0.75
N ALA A 234 21.02 -6.84 -0.30
CA ALA A 234 20.57 -8.01 -1.04
C ALA A 234 21.52 -8.41 -2.18
N ASP A 235 22.69 -7.77 -2.28
CA ASP A 235 23.71 -7.99 -3.33
C ASP A 235 23.12 -8.05 -4.73
N LEU A 236 22.31 -7.01 -5.06
CA LEU A 236 21.65 -6.90 -6.37
C LEU A 236 22.59 -6.25 -7.39
N GLY A 237 22.36 -6.58 -8.67
CA GLY A 237 23.17 -6.11 -9.77
C GLY A 237 22.81 -4.70 -10.27
N VAL A 238 23.40 -4.33 -11.40
CA VAL A 238 23.32 -2.96 -11.96
C VAL A 238 21.89 -2.50 -12.29
N TRP A 239 21.01 -3.41 -12.71
CA TRP A 239 19.63 -3.07 -13.05
C TRP A 239 18.83 -2.61 -11.84
N ALA A 240 19.10 -3.16 -10.66
CA ALA A 240 18.48 -2.71 -9.42
C ALA A 240 18.85 -1.25 -9.09
N TYR A 241 20.12 -0.84 -9.31
CA TYR A 241 20.55 0.56 -9.15
C TYR A 241 19.83 1.49 -10.14
N PHE A 242 19.62 1.06 -11.40
CA PHE A 242 18.77 1.82 -12.33
C PHE A 242 17.33 1.93 -11.84
N GLY A 243 16.79 0.89 -11.21
CA GLY A 243 15.49 0.93 -10.56
C GLY A 243 15.39 2.04 -9.50
N VAL A 244 16.40 2.17 -8.63
CA VAL A 244 16.48 3.25 -7.62
C VAL A 244 16.61 4.61 -8.29
N LEU A 245 17.46 4.74 -9.31
CA LEU A 245 17.66 5.99 -10.06
C LEU A 245 16.36 6.47 -10.72
N PHE A 246 15.68 5.61 -11.45
CA PHE A 246 14.41 5.97 -12.10
C PHE A 246 13.32 6.29 -11.08
N SER A 247 13.28 5.57 -9.94
CA SER A 247 12.36 5.90 -8.85
C SER A 247 12.62 7.31 -8.32
N SER A 248 13.87 7.71 -8.14
CA SER A 248 14.23 9.06 -7.68
C SER A 248 13.76 10.14 -8.66
N ILE A 249 13.89 9.89 -9.97
CA ILE A 249 13.42 10.81 -11.01
C ILE A 249 11.90 10.94 -10.97
N ILE A 250 11.16 9.82 -10.84
CA ILE A 250 9.70 9.83 -10.78
C ILE A 250 9.21 10.60 -9.54
N LEU A 251 9.80 10.35 -8.36
CA LEU A 251 9.44 11.07 -7.14
C LEU A 251 9.74 12.57 -7.23
N PHE A 252 10.86 12.94 -7.82
CA PHE A 252 11.16 14.34 -8.09
C PHE A 252 10.13 14.99 -9.03
N MET A 253 9.72 14.28 -10.10
CA MET A 253 8.69 14.76 -11.03
C MET A 253 7.34 14.92 -10.33
N GLU A 254 6.97 13.99 -9.44
CA GLU A 254 5.74 14.05 -8.66
C GLU A 254 5.65 15.36 -7.87
N HIS A 255 6.68 15.69 -7.10
CA HIS A 255 6.74 16.94 -6.35
C HIS A 255 6.65 18.17 -7.27
N ARG A 256 7.34 18.16 -8.40
CA ARG A 256 7.31 19.28 -9.38
C ARG A 256 5.91 19.49 -9.96
N ILE A 257 5.19 18.40 -10.26
CA ILE A 257 3.83 18.47 -10.82
C ILE A 257 2.85 19.00 -9.77
N VAL A 258 2.87 18.46 -8.56
CA VAL A 258 1.94 18.84 -7.50
C VAL A 258 2.13 20.29 -7.05
N ILE A 259 3.38 20.78 -6.95
CA ILE A 259 3.68 22.17 -6.59
C ILE A 259 3.20 23.13 -7.68
N LYS A 260 3.38 22.76 -8.95
CA LYS A 260 3.03 23.63 -10.08
C LYS A 260 1.52 23.69 -10.32
N ASP A 261 0.83 22.58 -10.14
CA ASP A 261 -0.60 22.48 -10.44
C ASP A 261 -1.27 21.48 -9.48
N PHE A 262 -1.94 22.03 -8.49
CA PHE A 262 -2.62 21.27 -7.44
C PHE A 262 -3.76 20.39 -7.96
N THR A 263 -4.37 20.75 -9.10
CA THR A 263 -5.46 19.94 -9.72
C THR A 263 -4.97 18.61 -10.28
N LYS A 264 -3.66 18.44 -10.41
CA LYS A 264 -3.04 17.21 -10.93
C LYS A 264 -2.65 16.19 -9.86
N ILE A 265 -3.03 16.40 -8.59
CA ILE A 265 -2.70 15.48 -7.50
C ILE A 265 -3.18 14.06 -7.80
N ASP A 266 -4.42 13.88 -8.24
CA ASP A 266 -4.96 12.55 -8.56
C ASP A 266 -4.12 11.83 -9.64
N ARG A 267 -3.73 12.57 -10.69
CA ARG A 267 -2.87 12.02 -11.74
C ARG A 267 -1.47 11.67 -11.22
N ALA A 268 -0.86 12.54 -10.42
CA ALA A 268 0.44 12.29 -9.81
C ALA A 268 0.37 11.06 -8.90
N PHE A 269 -0.61 11.00 -8.02
CA PHE A 269 -0.84 9.89 -7.10
C PHE A 269 -1.00 8.55 -7.82
N PHE A 270 -1.92 8.44 -8.80
CA PHE A 270 -2.21 7.15 -9.44
C PHE A 270 -1.20 6.76 -10.50
N THR A 271 -0.88 7.71 -11.40
CA THR A 271 -0.11 7.37 -12.59
C THR A 271 1.37 7.22 -12.27
N LEU A 272 1.96 8.21 -11.58
CA LEU A 272 3.39 8.17 -11.32
C LEU A 272 3.77 7.08 -10.32
N ASN A 273 3.03 6.96 -9.23
CA ASN A 273 3.30 5.93 -8.22
C ASN A 273 3.00 4.51 -8.72
N GLY A 274 1.98 4.34 -9.58
CA GLY A 274 1.74 3.07 -10.26
C GLY A 274 2.88 2.67 -11.18
N TYR A 275 3.37 3.60 -11.99
CA TYR A 275 4.54 3.36 -12.87
C TYR A 275 5.82 3.10 -12.07
N LEU A 276 6.03 3.82 -10.96
CA LEU A 276 7.18 3.62 -10.10
C LEU A 276 7.26 2.18 -9.58
N GLY A 277 6.17 1.68 -9.00
CA GLY A 277 6.15 0.31 -8.46
C GLY A 277 6.39 -0.75 -9.53
N ILE A 278 5.75 -0.62 -10.70
CA ILE A 278 5.93 -1.57 -11.82
C ILE A 278 7.36 -1.48 -12.37
N MET A 279 7.87 -0.28 -12.60
CA MET A 279 9.20 -0.07 -13.14
C MET A 279 10.27 -0.62 -12.20
N PHE A 280 10.15 -0.35 -10.88
CA PHE A 280 11.09 -0.90 -9.90
C PHE A 280 11.05 -2.44 -9.90
N PHE A 281 9.85 -3.04 -9.96
CA PHE A 281 9.70 -4.48 -10.11
C PHE A 281 10.37 -5.02 -11.38
N ILE A 282 10.16 -4.37 -12.54
CA ILE A 282 10.76 -4.80 -13.81
C ILE A 282 12.28 -4.75 -13.73
N MET A 283 12.87 -3.72 -13.12
CA MET A 283 14.32 -3.62 -12.97
C MET A 283 14.88 -4.72 -12.08
N ILE A 284 14.23 -5.05 -10.96
CA ILE A 284 14.65 -6.17 -10.10
C ILE A 284 14.44 -7.52 -10.83
N PHE A 285 13.35 -7.65 -11.60
CA PHE A 285 13.10 -8.85 -12.39
C PHE A 285 14.22 -9.08 -13.41
N ILE A 286 14.60 -8.06 -14.19
CA ILE A 286 15.71 -8.15 -15.16
C ILE A 286 17.04 -8.44 -14.47
N ASP A 287 17.23 -7.93 -13.26
CA ASP A 287 18.46 -8.13 -12.49
C ASP A 287 18.66 -9.58 -12.04
N ARG A 288 17.56 -10.30 -11.80
CA ARG A 288 17.54 -11.64 -11.22
C ARG A 288 17.21 -12.77 -12.20
N PHE A 289 16.68 -12.47 -13.40
CA PHE A 289 16.38 -13.43 -14.47
C PHE A 289 17.31 -13.25 -15.66
#